data_7b15404adfda24da9f5c7ffacc5fddc4
#
_entry.id   7b15404adfda24da9f5c7ffacc5fddc4
#
_cell.length_a   1.000
_cell.length_b   1.000
_cell.length_c   1.000
_cell.angle_alpha   90.00
_cell.angle_beta   90.00
_cell.angle_gamma   90.00
#
_symmetry.space_group_name_H-M   'P 1'
#
loop_
_entity.id
_entity.type
_entity.pdbx_description
1 polymer ?
#
loop_
_entity_poly.entity_id
_entity_poly.type
_entity_poly.pdbx_seq_one_letter_code
_entity_poly.pdbx_strand_id
1 'polypeptide(L)'
;MSEITHRPETDMRGHAARDPDTDRSELELLAGLQDGSEAHFTELYDHYFKRIYTFAFARVHNHADAEEIAQETFIAVLRSVDSYSGRSSLLSWIYGIAKNTANNHLRRQKTQQERLDTLDPEVGGVVSPM
;
A
#
# COMPACT_ATOMS: atom_id res chain seq x y z
N MET A 1 -8.76 33.90 -8.94
CA MET A 1 -8.60 33.58 -9.26
C MET A 1 -8.29 33.17 -9.46
N SER A 2 -8.38 32.83 -9.34
CA SER A 2 -8.11 32.18 -9.67
C SER A 2 -7.83 31.71 -9.58
N GLU A 3 -7.79 31.29 -9.25
CA GLU A 3 -7.56 30.65 -9.30
C GLU A 3 -7.58 29.98 -9.24
N ILE A 4 -7.77 29.96 -8.92
CA ILE A 4 -7.74 29.20 -9.01
C ILE A 4 -7.93 28.56 -9.12
N THR A 5 -8.30 28.63 -8.94
CA THR A 5 -8.29 27.94 -9.29
C THR A 5 -8.15 27.44 -9.62
N HIS A 6 -7.96 27.11 -9.41
CA HIS A 6 -7.61 26.36 -9.89
C HIS A 6 -7.56 25.59 -9.72
N ARG A 7 -7.73 24.98 -9.48
CA ARG A 7 -7.49 24.18 -9.46
C ARG A 7 -8.01 23.34 -9.60
N PRO A 8 -8.18 22.93 -9.40
CA PRO A 8 -8.49 21.82 -9.40
C PRO A 8 -8.96 21.02 -10.21
N GLU A 9 -9.48 21.03 -10.82
CA GLU A 9 -9.90 20.32 -11.72
C GLU A 9 -9.00 19.51 -12.30
N THR A 10 -8.04 19.86 -12.43
CA THR A 10 -7.10 19.07 -12.97
C THR A 10 -6.68 18.03 -12.13
N ASP A 11 -7.11 18.00 -10.93
CA ASP A 11 -6.75 17.07 -10.10
C ASP A 11 -7.09 15.78 -10.38
N MET A 12 -7.99 15.44 -11.13
CA MET A 12 -8.31 14.21 -11.39
C MET A 12 -7.25 13.49 -11.94
N ARG A 13 -6.38 14.01 -12.61
CA ARG A 13 -5.29 13.36 -13.13
C ARG A 13 -4.23 13.22 -12.14
N GLY A 14 -4.39 13.77 -11.04
CA GLY A 14 -3.50 13.63 -9.99
C GLY A 14 -2.17 14.23 -10.20
N HIS A 15 -1.34 13.57 -10.98
CA HIS A 15 -0.02 14.10 -11.16
C HIS A 15 0.00 15.44 -11.82
N ALA A 16 -0.97 15.74 -12.59
CA ALA A 16 -1.00 17.01 -13.28
C ALA A 16 -1.28 18.15 -12.32
N ALA A 17 -1.89 17.86 -11.20
CA ALA A 17 -2.24 18.87 -10.27
C ALA A 17 -1.31 18.99 -9.10
N ARG A 18 -0.17 18.36 -9.13
CA ARG A 18 0.74 18.40 -8.02
C ARG A 18 1.38 19.77 -7.93
N ASP A 19 1.51 20.28 -6.72
CA ASP A 19 2.15 21.54 -6.57
C ASP A 19 3.65 21.32 -6.38
N PRO A 20 4.47 22.34 -6.66
CA PRO A 20 5.90 22.19 -6.64
C PRO A 20 6.48 21.83 -5.26
N ASP A 21 5.84 22.30 -4.19
CA ASP A 21 6.34 21.99 -2.87
C ASP A 21 6.14 20.53 -2.53
N THR A 22 5.02 19.96 -2.95
CA THR A 22 4.76 18.55 -2.75
C THR A 22 5.78 17.72 -3.52
N ASP A 23 6.08 18.11 -4.75
CA ASP A 23 7.03 17.39 -5.55
C ASP A 23 8.42 17.43 -4.92
N ARG A 24 8.81 18.57 -4.38
CA ARG A 24 10.10 18.71 -3.75
C ARG A 24 10.19 17.83 -2.52
N SER A 25 9.15 17.80 -1.69
CA SER A 25 9.13 16.97 -0.52
C SER A 25 9.22 15.50 -0.87
N GLU A 26 8.49 15.09 -1.92
CA GLU A 26 8.53 13.70 -2.34
C GLU A 26 9.92 13.33 -2.85
N LEU A 27 10.56 14.22 -3.58
CA LEU A 27 11.90 13.94 -4.10
C LEU A 27 12.91 13.82 -2.98
N GLU A 28 12.81 14.67 -1.97
CA GLU A 28 13.70 14.61 -0.82
C GLU A 28 13.51 13.33 -0.04
N LEU A 29 12.26 12.95 0.16
CA LEU A 29 11.94 11.73 0.86
C LEU A 29 12.46 10.53 0.10
N LEU A 30 12.24 10.51 -1.20
CA LEU A 30 12.68 9.42 -2.05
C LEU A 30 14.20 9.28 -2.03
N ALA A 31 14.91 10.40 -2.12
CA ALA A 31 16.35 10.38 -2.08
C ALA A 31 16.86 9.81 -0.76
N GLY A 32 16.23 10.20 0.34
CA GLY A 32 16.61 9.67 1.64
C GLY A 32 16.38 8.18 1.75
N LEU A 33 15.26 7.70 1.20
CA LEU A 33 14.98 6.28 1.21
C LEU A 33 16.00 5.52 0.38
N GLN A 34 16.38 6.06 -0.75
CA GLN A 34 17.36 5.41 -1.62
C GLN A 34 18.73 5.36 -0.97
N ASP A 35 19.02 6.31 -0.08
CA ASP A 35 20.26 6.31 0.66
C ASP A 35 20.20 5.43 1.92
N GLY A 36 19.06 4.82 2.19
CA GLY A 36 18.93 3.94 3.34
C GLY A 36 18.68 4.66 4.65
N SER A 37 18.17 5.87 4.62
CA SER A 37 17.97 6.66 5.81
C SER A 37 16.77 6.19 6.62
N GLU A 38 17.01 5.80 7.87
CA GLU A 38 15.91 5.37 8.73
C GLU A 38 14.98 6.52 9.05
N ALA A 39 15.51 7.73 9.17
CA ALA A 39 14.68 8.89 9.47
C ALA A 39 13.68 9.15 8.34
N HIS A 40 14.13 8.99 7.11
CA HIS A 40 13.25 9.20 5.97
C HIS A 40 12.22 8.08 5.86
N PHE A 41 12.60 6.87 6.21
CA PHE A 41 11.64 5.76 6.21
C PHE A 41 10.57 6.00 7.29
N THR A 42 10.96 6.44 8.47
CA THR A 42 10.02 6.73 9.53
C THR A 42 9.05 7.85 9.10
N GLU A 43 9.57 8.85 8.43
CA GLU A 43 8.75 9.93 7.94
C GLU A 43 7.72 9.41 6.92
N LEU A 44 8.15 8.56 6.01
CA LEU A 44 7.26 7.96 5.03
C LEU A 44 6.17 7.14 5.73
N TYR A 45 6.59 6.30 6.66
CA TYR A 45 5.68 5.43 7.38
C TYR A 45 4.64 6.25 8.13
N ASP A 46 5.10 7.25 8.90
CA ASP A 46 4.19 8.06 9.70
C ASP A 46 3.22 8.83 8.83
N HIS A 47 3.70 9.29 7.69
CA HIS A 47 2.87 10.13 6.82
C HIS A 47 1.79 9.33 6.08
N TYR A 48 2.11 8.11 5.70
CA TYR A 48 1.20 7.35 4.84
C TYR A 48 0.54 6.15 5.50
N PHE A 49 0.99 5.74 6.68
CA PHE A 49 0.51 4.48 7.26
C PHE A 49 -1.01 4.43 7.39
N LYS A 50 -1.60 5.49 7.91
CA LYS A 50 -3.04 5.48 8.17
C LYS A 50 -3.83 5.26 6.88
N ARG A 51 -3.39 5.88 5.80
CA ARG A 51 -4.07 5.73 4.52
C ARG A 51 -3.97 4.30 4.01
N ILE A 52 -2.80 3.72 4.13
CA ILE A 52 -2.60 2.36 3.64
C ILE A 52 -3.32 1.35 4.52
N TYR A 53 -3.31 1.58 5.83
CA TYR A 53 -4.04 0.73 6.74
C TYR A 53 -5.54 0.77 6.42
N THR A 54 -6.09 1.96 6.20
CA THR A 54 -7.50 2.12 5.89
C THR A 54 -7.86 1.40 4.59
N PHE A 55 -6.99 1.55 3.59
CA PHE A 55 -7.18 0.84 2.33
C PHE A 55 -7.20 -0.68 2.55
N ALA A 56 -6.25 -1.18 3.32
CA ALA A 56 -6.16 -2.61 3.59
C ALA A 56 -7.37 -3.09 4.38
N PHE A 57 -7.78 -2.32 5.39
CA PHE A 57 -8.91 -2.71 6.22
C PHE A 57 -10.20 -2.81 5.40
N ALA A 58 -10.37 -1.91 4.43
CA ALA A 58 -11.56 -1.96 3.58
C ALA A 58 -11.61 -3.27 2.80
N ARG A 59 -10.47 -3.89 2.58
CA ARG A 59 -10.43 -5.14 1.82
C ARG A 59 -10.55 -6.38 2.69
N VAL A 60 -9.99 -6.35 3.90
CA VAL A 60 -9.94 -7.56 4.71
C VAL A 60 -10.85 -7.53 5.93
N HIS A 61 -11.31 -6.35 6.34
CA HIS A 61 -12.24 -6.20 7.47
C HIS A 61 -11.73 -6.85 8.75
N ASN A 62 -10.43 -6.80 8.96
CA ASN A 62 -9.81 -7.40 10.13
C ASN A 62 -8.57 -6.58 10.48
N HIS A 63 -8.48 -6.13 11.73
CA HIS A 63 -7.40 -5.24 12.12
C HIS A 63 -6.03 -5.87 12.00
N ALA A 64 -5.89 -7.11 12.44
CA ALA A 64 -4.60 -7.78 12.40
C ALA A 64 -4.12 -7.96 10.97
N ASP A 65 -5.04 -8.36 10.08
CA ASP A 65 -4.68 -8.56 8.68
C ASP A 65 -4.38 -7.22 8.01
N ALA A 66 -5.15 -6.19 8.33
CA ALA A 66 -4.91 -4.87 7.72
C ALA A 66 -3.56 -4.32 8.16
N GLU A 67 -3.21 -4.52 9.41
CA GLU A 67 -1.93 -4.06 9.92
C GLU A 67 -0.80 -4.82 9.25
N GLU A 68 -0.95 -6.10 9.08
CA GLU A 68 0.07 -6.91 8.43
C GLU A 68 0.26 -6.47 6.98
N ILE A 69 -0.84 -6.24 6.26
CA ILE A 69 -0.77 -5.78 4.87
C ILE A 69 -0.09 -4.42 4.80
N ALA A 70 -0.43 -3.52 5.71
CA ALA A 70 0.19 -2.20 5.70
C ALA A 70 1.69 -2.31 5.95
N GLN A 71 2.10 -3.11 6.90
CA GLN A 71 3.51 -3.28 7.21
C GLN A 71 4.25 -3.90 6.03
N GLU A 72 3.67 -4.93 5.42
CA GLU A 72 4.28 -5.57 4.26
C GLU A 72 4.40 -4.60 3.10
N THR A 73 3.41 -3.72 2.97
CA THR A 73 3.43 -2.71 1.92
C THR A 73 4.66 -1.80 2.08
N PHE A 74 4.93 -1.34 3.30
CA PHE A 74 6.05 -0.45 3.50
C PHE A 74 7.39 -1.16 3.35
N ILE A 75 7.45 -2.44 3.69
CA ILE A 75 8.64 -3.23 3.42
C ILE A 75 8.86 -3.33 1.92
N ALA A 76 7.79 -3.58 1.16
CA ALA A 76 7.90 -3.66 -0.29
C ALA A 76 8.28 -2.33 -0.91
N VAL A 77 7.77 -1.23 -0.35
CA VAL A 77 8.16 0.11 -0.80
C VAL A 77 9.67 0.28 -0.64
N LEU A 78 10.18 -0.07 0.52
CA LEU A 78 11.60 0.10 0.79
C LEU A 78 12.44 -0.74 -0.16
N ARG A 79 12.01 -1.96 -0.44
CA ARG A 79 12.74 -2.83 -1.35
C ARG A 79 12.70 -2.38 -2.79
N SER A 80 11.65 -1.63 -3.16
CA SER A 80 11.41 -1.25 -4.55
C SER A 80 11.72 0.19 -4.84
N VAL A 81 12.23 0.93 -3.86
CA VAL A 81 12.33 2.37 -4.01
C VAL A 81 13.22 2.75 -5.21
N ASP A 82 14.20 1.93 -5.51
CA ASP A 82 15.07 2.23 -6.64
C ASP A 82 14.38 2.08 -7.98
N SER A 83 13.25 1.39 -8.01
CA SER A 83 12.53 1.18 -9.26
C SER A 83 11.44 2.22 -9.50
N TYR A 84 11.22 3.10 -8.52
CA TYR A 84 10.20 4.13 -8.69
C TYR A 84 10.61 5.11 -9.79
N SER A 85 9.77 5.23 -10.80
CA SER A 85 10.12 6.01 -11.97
C SER A 85 9.76 7.49 -11.89
N GLY A 86 8.95 7.84 -10.92
CA GLY A 86 8.47 9.23 -10.82
C GLY A 86 7.31 9.57 -11.72
N ARG A 87 6.78 8.58 -12.45
CA ARG A 87 5.68 8.86 -13.36
C ARG A 87 4.37 9.11 -12.66
N SER A 88 4.17 8.49 -11.51
CA SER A 88 2.98 8.72 -10.72
C SER A 88 3.40 9.41 -9.45
N SER A 89 2.43 9.92 -8.70
CA SER A 89 2.75 10.47 -7.40
C SER A 89 3.24 9.34 -6.50
N LEU A 90 3.97 9.69 -5.48
CA LEU A 90 4.48 8.71 -4.54
C LEU A 90 3.33 7.96 -3.89
N LEU A 91 2.27 8.64 -3.51
CA LEU A 91 1.12 8.01 -2.90
C LEU A 91 0.46 7.00 -3.84
N SER A 92 0.30 7.34 -5.11
CA SER A 92 -0.29 6.42 -6.07
C SER A 92 0.57 5.18 -6.24
N TRP A 93 1.88 5.36 -6.25
CA TRP A 93 2.80 4.25 -6.36
C TRP A 93 2.67 3.32 -5.15
N ILE A 94 2.60 3.91 -3.94
CA ILE A 94 2.45 3.13 -2.73
C ILE A 94 1.12 2.38 -2.72
N TYR A 95 0.04 3.01 -3.18
CA TYR A 95 -1.25 2.33 -3.28
C TYR A 95 -1.18 1.14 -4.25
N GLY A 96 -0.43 1.28 -5.33
CA GLY A 96 -0.25 0.16 -6.25
C GLY A 96 0.40 -1.03 -5.57
N ILE A 97 1.40 -0.75 -4.75
CA ILE A 97 2.07 -1.80 -4.00
C ILE A 97 1.12 -2.39 -2.95
N ALA A 98 0.34 -1.53 -2.28
CA ALA A 98 -0.60 -1.98 -1.28
C ALA A 98 -1.66 -2.90 -1.88
N LYS A 99 -2.14 -2.56 -3.07
CA LYS A 99 -3.14 -3.38 -3.74
C LYS A 99 -2.57 -4.75 -4.04
N ASN A 100 -1.35 -4.79 -4.55
CA ASN A 100 -0.69 -6.04 -4.86
C ASN A 100 -0.46 -6.87 -3.60
N THR A 101 -0.02 -6.22 -2.53
CA THR A 101 0.23 -6.89 -1.26
C THR A 101 -1.05 -7.46 -0.68
N ALA A 102 -2.14 -6.68 -0.73
CA ALA A 102 -3.42 -7.15 -0.22
C ALA A 102 -3.95 -8.33 -1.03
N ASN A 103 -3.82 -8.26 -2.34
CA ASN A 103 -4.28 -9.36 -3.19
C ASN A 103 -3.48 -10.64 -2.92
N ASN A 104 -2.17 -10.49 -2.71
CA ASN A 104 -1.35 -11.65 -2.38
C ASN A 104 -1.72 -12.22 -1.02
N HIS A 105 -2.01 -11.36 -0.05
CA HIS A 105 -2.40 -11.79 1.27
C HIS A 105 -3.71 -12.59 1.21
N LEU A 106 -4.70 -12.08 0.49
CA LEU A 106 -5.98 -12.75 0.37
C LEU A 106 -5.83 -14.08 -0.36
N ARG A 107 -4.98 -14.13 -1.37
CA ARG A 107 -4.75 -15.36 -2.11
C ARG A 107 -4.10 -16.41 -1.22
N ARG A 108 -3.13 -16.00 -0.38
CA ARG A 108 -2.48 -16.94 0.53
C ARG A 108 -3.46 -17.47 1.56
N GLN A 109 -4.35 -16.62 2.07
CA GLN A 109 -5.35 -17.02 3.02
C GLN A 109 -6.29 -18.05 2.41
N LYS A 110 -6.72 -17.81 1.18
CA LYS A 110 -7.64 -18.73 0.51
C LYS A 110 -6.98 -20.09 0.30
N THR A 111 -5.74 -20.08 -0.15
CA THR A 111 -5.01 -21.33 -0.39
C THR A 111 -4.82 -22.09 0.92
N GLN A 112 -4.49 -21.37 1.97
CA GLN A 112 -4.27 -22.00 3.25
C GLN A 112 -5.56 -22.62 3.79
N GLN A 113 -6.68 -21.91 3.64
CA GLN A 113 -7.97 -22.41 4.09
C GLN A 113 -8.36 -23.66 3.30
N GLU A 114 -8.14 -23.65 1.99
CA GLU A 114 -8.44 -24.81 1.17
C GLU A 114 -7.60 -26.01 1.56
N ARG A 115 -6.35 -25.74 1.91
CA ARG A 115 -5.46 -26.82 2.31
C ARG A 115 -5.89 -27.41 3.65
N LEU A 116 -6.31 -26.57 4.61
CA LEU A 116 -6.77 -27.05 5.87
C LEU A 116 -8.05 -27.87 5.73
N ASP A 117 -8.94 -27.42 4.87
CA ASP A 117 -10.18 -28.14 4.62
C ASP A 117 -9.89 -29.52 4.03
N THR A 118 -8.86 -29.62 3.22
CA THR A 118 -8.50 -30.89 2.61
C THR A 118 -7.80 -31.81 3.58
N LEU A 119 -6.94 -31.28 4.41
CA LEU A 119 -6.13 -32.10 5.28
C LEU A 119 -6.88 -32.61 6.51
N ASP A 120 -7.98 -32.01 6.88
CA ASP A 120 -8.70 -32.38 8.05
C ASP A 120 -10.15 -32.59 7.77
N PRO A 121 -10.51 -33.69 7.17
CA PRO A 121 -11.90 -33.95 6.80
C PRO A 121 -12.81 -34.01 7.99
N GLU A 122 -12.30 -34.38 9.15
CA GLU A 122 -13.15 -34.45 10.30
C GLU A 122 -13.61 -33.11 10.76
N VAL A 123 -12.75 -32.14 10.63
CA VAL A 123 -13.13 -30.81 10.98
C VAL A 123 -13.83 -30.13 9.86
N GLY A 124 -13.24 -30.30 8.74
CA GLY A 124 -13.84 -29.65 7.64
C GLY A 124 -15.03 -30.34 7.26
N GLY A 125 -14.96 -31.43 7.77
CA GLY A 125 -15.67 -32.06 7.36
C GLY A 125 -16.52 -32.33 7.84
N VAL A 126 -16.21 -32.18 8.42
CA VAL A 126 -16.35 -32.36 8.46
C VAL A 126 -16.51 -31.91 7.64
N VAL A 127 -16.33 -31.64 7.74
CA VAL A 127 -15.95 -31.38 6.89
C VAL A 127 -16.16 -31.65 5.97
N SER A 128 -16.29 -31.93 6.14
CA SER A 128 -16.11 -32.28 5.15
C SER A 128 -16.45 -32.52 4.41
N PRO A 129 -16.70 -32.88 4.35
CA PRO A 129 -16.58 -33.27 3.53
C PRO A 129 -16.96 -33.21 2.79
N MET A 130 -17.14 -33.42 3.01
CA MET A 130 -16.91 -33.38 2.21
C MET A 130 -17.24 -33.07 1.60
#